data_abf426e0f59020f60f873b8c2b7a06f5
#
_entry.id   abf426e0f59020f60f873b8c2b7a06f5
#
_cell.length_a   1.000
_cell.length_b   1.000
_cell.length_c   1.000
_cell.angle_alpha   90.00
_cell.angle_beta   90.00
_cell.angle_gamma   90.00
#
_symmetry.space_group_name_H-M   'P 1'
#
loop_
_entity.id
_entity.type
_entity.pdbx_description
1 polymer ?
#
loop_
_entity_poly.entity_id
_entity_poly.type
_entity_poly.pdbx_seq_one_letter_code
_entity_poly.pdbx_strand_id
1 'polypeptide(L)'
;MNESVVKTLMVSFVICLLCSLVVSFAAVGLRDIQIENKLNDQRIKILQAGKIYNAGIDVRTQFEDLEVKFINFKTGKLSSEFNNLSLDTYDQILATKDSSLSTQVPQDKDIAIIKNRENVGRVYIVRDSQGIISKLILPIRGFGLWGTMYGYISVSYTHLTLPTRSTV
;
A
#
# COMPACT_ATOMS: atom_id res chain seq x y z
N MET A 1 -4.01 -50.16 30.94
CA MET A 1 -3.84 -48.70 30.98
C MET A 1 -3.32 -48.09 29.65
N ASN A 2 -2.70 -48.84 28.78
CA ASN A 2 -2.12 -48.29 27.54
C ASN A 2 -3.15 -48.03 26.42
N GLU A 3 -4.29 -48.70 26.40
CA GLU A 3 -5.32 -48.50 25.37
C GLU A 3 -5.98 -47.10 25.43
N SER A 4 -6.07 -46.50 26.60
CA SER A 4 -6.67 -45.18 26.74
C SER A 4 -5.81 -44.07 26.14
N VAL A 5 -4.47 -44.17 26.23
CA VAL A 5 -3.55 -43.15 25.70
C VAL A 5 -3.54 -43.16 24.18
N VAL A 6 -3.45 -44.33 23.56
CA VAL A 6 -3.48 -44.48 22.10
C VAL A 6 -4.83 -44.00 21.53
N LYS A 7 -5.93 -44.36 22.20
CA LYS A 7 -7.27 -43.92 21.80
C LYS A 7 -7.42 -42.39 21.89
N THR A 8 -6.90 -41.80 22.96
CA THR A 8 -6.94 -40.32 23.12
C THR A 8 -6.10 -39.63 22.04
N LEU A 9 -4.90 -40.15 21.74
CA LEU A 9 -4.06 -39.60 20.67
C LEU A 9 -4.71 -39.73 19.30
N MET A 10 -5.34 -40.86 18.99
CA MET A 10 -6.09 -41.07 17.75
C MET A 10 -7.24 -40.08 17.61
N VAL A 11 -8.06 -39.93 18.66
CA VAL A 11 -9.18 -39.00 18.64
C VAL A 11 -8.70 -37.57 18.48
N SER A 12 -7.67 -37.15 19.22
CA SER A 12 -7.08 -35.80 19.06
C SER A 12 -6.57 -35.57 17.64
N PHE A 13 -5.89 -36.56 17.06
CA PHE A 13 -5.38 -36.44 15.69
C PHE A 13 -6.51 -36.30 14.67
N VAL A 14 -7.56 -37.10 14.78
CA VAL A 14 -8.73 -37.00 13.88
C VAL A 14 -9.41 -35.64 14.00
N ILE A 15 -9.61 -35.13 15.22
CA ILE A 15 -10.22 -33.81 15.44
C ILE A 15 -9.34 -32.73 14.83
N CYS A 16 -8.03 -32.72 15.08
CA CYS A 16 -7.12 -31.75 14.50
C CYS A 16 -7.15 -31.78 12.96
N LEU A 17 -7.19 -32.97 12.38
CA LEU A 17 -7.26 -33.16 10.93
C LEU A 17 -8.55 -32.60 10.36
N LEU A 18 -9.70 -32.90 10.99
CA LEU A 18 -10.99 -32.34 10.56
C LEU A 18 -11.01 -30.83 10.67
N CYS A 19 -10.56 -30.24 11.79
CA CYS A 19 -10.49 -28.81 11.96
C CYS A 19 -9.57 -28.16 10.93
N SER A 20 -8.41 -28.75 10.63
CA SER A 20 -7.48 -28.22 9.64
C SER A 20 -8.06 -28.23 8.23
N LEU A 21 -8.82 -29.26 7.87
CA LEU A 21 -9.52 -29.33 6.58
C LEU A 21 -10.57 -28.21 6.45
N VAL A 22 -11.40 -28.03 7.48
CA VAL A 22 -12.44 -27.00 7.48
C VAL A 22 -11.82 -25.61 7.34
N VAL A 23 -10.79 -25.29 8.13
CA VAL A 23 -10.09 -24.00 8.07
C VAL A 23 -9.42 -23.78 6.73
N SER A 24 -8.74 -24.82 6.19
CA SER A 24 -8.10 -24.75 4.88
C SER A 24 -9.09 -24.49 3.77
N PHE A 25 -10.22 -25.20 3.76
CA PHE A 25 -11.28 -25.00 2.77
C PHE A 25 -11.87 -23.58 2.83
N ALA A 26 -12.16 -23.10 4.04
CA ALA A 26 -12.66 -21.74 4.24
C ALA A 26 -11.62 -20.67 3.79
N ALA A 27 -10.35 -20.87 4.13
CA ALA A 27 -9.26 -19.95 3.74
C ALA A 27 -9.08 -19.85 2.23
N VAL A 28 -9.13 -20.98 1.52
CA VAL A 28 -9.02 -20.99 0.05
C VAL A 28 -10.27 -20.40 -0.60
N GLY A 29 -11.46 -20.78 -0.12
CA GLY A 29 -12.73 -20.29 -0.69
C GLY A 29 -12.99 -18.79 -0.49
N LEU A 30 -12.41 -18.20 0.57
CA LEU A 30 -12.57 -16.77 0.86
C LEU A 30 -11.41 -15.91 0.34
N ARG A 31 -10.38 -16.50 -0.27
CA ARG A 31 -9.17 -15.81 -0.67
C ARG A 31 -9.43 -14.64 -1.62
N ASP A 32 -10.25 -14.86 -2.65
CA ASP A 32 -10.52 -13.84 -3.66
C ASP A 32 -11.29 -12.67 -3.07
N ILE A 33 -12.27 -12.94 -2.21
CA ILE A 33 -13.02 -11.91 -1.49
C ILE A 33 -12.11 -11.11 -0.56
N GLN A 34 -11.18 -11.76 0.11
CA GLN A 34 -10.22 -11.09 0.99
C GLN A 34 -9.26 -10.18 0.20
N ILE A 35 -8.80 -10.62 -0.98
CA ILE A 35 -7.96 -9.80 -1.86
C ILE A 35 -8.72 -8.56 -2.32
N GLU A 36 -9.96 -8.75 -2.79
CA GLU A 36 -10.79 -7.65 -3.23
C GLU A 36 -11.08 -6.64 -2.12
N ASN A 37 -11.47 -7.12 -0.94
CA ASN A 37 -11.70 -6.28 0.23
C ASN A 37 -10.44 -5.50 0.62
N LYS A 38 -9.27 -6.13 0.57
CA LYS A 38 -7.98 -5.47 0.84
C LYS A 38 -7.68 -4.36 -0.18
N LEU A 39 -7.94 -4.60 -1.46
CA LEU A 39 -7.78 -3.58 -2.51
C LEU A 39 -8.75 -2.41 -2.31
N ASN A 40 -10.00 -2.70 -2.00
CA ASN A 40 -11.01 -1.65 -1.74
C ASN A 40 -10.64 -0.83 -0.50
N ASP A 41 -10.16 -1.46 0.56
CA ASP A 41 -9.68 -0.80 1.77
C ASP A 41 -8.50 0.15 1.46
N GLN A 42 -7.59 -0.30 0.61
CA GLN A 42 -6.47 0.52 0.15
C GLN A 42 -6.95 1.74 -0.67
N ARG A 43 -7.89 1.54 -1.60
CA ARG A 43 -8.50 2.62 -2.38
C ARG A 43 -9.20 3.65 -1.48
N ILE A 44 -9.99 3.18 -0.51
CA ILE A 44 -10.66 4.04 0.47
C ILE A 44 -9.63 4.90 1.22
N LYS A 45 -8.54 4.32 1.70
CA LYS A 45 -7.48 5.05 2.42
C LYS A 45 -6.82 6.12 1.55
N ILE A 46 -6.60 5.83 0.27
CA ILE A 46 -6.05 6.81 -0.68
C ILE A 46 -7.02 7.98 -0.88
N LEU A 47 -8.30 7.67 -1.14
CA LEU A 47 -9.35 8.67 -1.33
C LEU A 47 -9.57 9.53 -0.07
N GLN A 48 -9.54 8.91 1.11
CA GLN A 48 -9.63 9.61 2.40
C GLN A 48 -8.44 10.54 2.64
N ALA A 49 -7.21 10.08 2.33
CA ALA A 49 -6.02 10.92 2.42
C ALA A 49 -6.14 12.17 1.52
N GLY A 50 -6.71 12.01 0.32
CA GLY A 50 -7.01 13.10 -0.61
C GLY A 50 -8.18 14.00 -0.20
N LYS A 51 -8.97 13.60 0.81
CA LYS A 51 -10.25 14.23 1.18
C LYS A 51 -11.23 14.31 0.00
N ILE A 52 -11.30 13.26 -0.80
CA ILE A 52 -12.19 13.12 -1.96
C ILE A 52 -13.11 11.91 -1.85
N TYR A 53 -13.02 11.16 -0.77
CA TYR A 53 -13.89 10.00 -0.51
C TYR A 53 -15.34 10.42 -0.30
N ASN A 54 -16.25 9.80 -1.03
CA ASN A 54 -17.70 9.94 -0.88
C ASN A 54 -18.35 8.56 -0.67
N ALA A 55 -18.97 8.36 0.49
CA ALA A 55 -19.59 7.09 0.85
C ALA A 55 -20.81 6.72 -0.02
N GLY A 56 -21.38 7.68 -0.76
CA GLY A 56 -22.55 7.46 -1.64
C GLY A 56 -22.18 6.97 -3.06
N ILE A 57 -20.89 6.90 -3.40
CA ILE A 57 -20.43 6.52 -4.74
C ILE A 57 -19.52 5.28 -4.61
N ASP A 58 -19.59 4.39 -5.60
CA ASP A 58 -18.73 3.21 -5.61
C ASP A 58 -17.25 3.59 -5.57
N VAL A 59 -16.50 2.88 -4.73
CA VAL A 59 -15.07 3.16 -4.47
C VAL A 59 -14.21 3.00 -5.73
N ARG A 60 -14.56 2.03 -6.59
CA ARG A 60 -13.83 1.78 -7.84
C ARG A 60 -13.97 2.97 -8.79
N THR A 61 -15.20 3.45 -8.99
CA THR A 61 -15.49 4.60 -9.84
C THR A 61 -14.74 5.84 -9.37
N GLN A 62 -14.77 6.13 -8.05
CA GLN A 62 -14.02 7.26 -7.50
C GLN A 62 -12.51 7.13 -7.69
N PHE A 63 -12.00 5.89 -7.64
CA PHE A 63 -10.56 5.63 -7.79
C PHE A 63 -10.11 5.72 -9.26
N GLU A 64 -10.97 5.39 -10.23
CA GLU A 64 -10.69 5.52 -11.66
C GLU A 64 -10.52 6.98 -12.10
N ASP A 65 -11.14 7.92 -11.40
CA ASP A 65 -10.96 9.36 -11.62
C ASP A 65 -9.59 9.89 -11.18
N LEU A 66 -8.81 9.08 -10.45
CA LEU A 66 -7.46 9.45 -10.01
C LEU A 66 -6.42 9.13 -11.08
N GLU A 67 -5.64 10.12 -11.42
CA GLU A 67 -4.48 9.90 -12.28
C GLU A 67 -3.34 9.27 -11.47
N VAL A 68 -2.94 8.05 -11.82
CA VAL A 68 -1.82 7.36 -11.16
C VAL A 68 -0.59 7.45 -12.04
N LYS A 69 0.55 7.85 -11.47
CA LYS A 69 1.84 7.91 -12.17
C LYS A 69 2.97 7.33 -11.33
N PHE A 70 4.04 6.97 -12.00
CA PHE A 70 5.32 6.69 -11.36
C PHE A 70 6.09 7.97 -11.12
N ILE A 71 6.74 8.07 -9.97
CA ILE A 71 7.74 9.09 -9.67
C ILE A 71 9.10 8.43 -9.45
N ASN A 72 10.11 8.89 -10.17
CA ASN A 72 11.48 8.49 -9.91
C ASN A 72 12.05 9.38 -8.81
N PHE A 73 12.35 8.82 -7.65
CA PHE A 73 12.83 9.59 -6.50
C PHE A 73 14.23 10.19 -6.65
N LYS A 74 15.02 9.75 -7.65
CA LYS A 74 16.33 10.35 -7.93
C LYS A 74 16.23 11.58 -8.83
N THR A 75 15.31 11.55 -9.80
CA THR A 75 15.20 12.61 -10.82
C THR A 75 14.01 13.52 -10.62
N GLY A 76 13.03 13.14 -9.80
CA GLY A 76 11.75 13.84 -9.60
C GLY A 76 10.84 13.78 -10.82
N LYS A 77 11.17 13.02 -11.86
CA LYS A 77 10.36 12.93 -13.08
C LYS A 77 9.19 11.99 -12.89
N LEU A 78 8.03 12.41 -13.40
CA LEU A 78 6.83 11.59 -13.49
C LEU A 78 6.81 10.84 -14.82
N SER A 79 6.39 9.56 -14.79
CA SER A 79 6.22 8.72 -15.97
C SER A 79 4.98 7.84 -15.81
N SER A 80 4.37 7.47 -16.91
CA SER A 80 3.27 6.47 -16.92
C SER A 80 3.81 5.04 -16.94
N GLU A 81 5.07 4.84 -17.35
CA GLU A 81 5.72 3.54 -17.45
C GLU A 81 7.13 3.61 -16.85
N PHE A 82 7.58 2.53 -16.27
CA PHE A 82 8.92 2.37 -15.75
C PHE A 82 9.44 0.95 -16.02
N ASN A 83 10.54 0.81 -16.79
CA ASN A 83 11.21 -0.46 -17.11
C ASN A 83 10.24 -1.58 -17.58
N ASN A 84 9.31 -1.27 -18.48
CA ASN A 84 8.27 -2.17 -18.97
C ASN A 84 7.32 -2.70 -17.87
N LEU A 85 7.34 -2.10 -16.70
CA LEU A 85 6.38 -2.39 -15.62
C LEU A 85 5.18 -1.45 -15.76
N SER A 86 3.99 -2.04 -15.83
CA SER A 86 2.75 -1.27 -15.79
C SER A 86 2.40 -0.86 -14.34
N LEU A 87 1.59 0.19 -14.20
CA LEU A 87 1.11 0.64 -12.90
C LEU A 87 0.36 -0.46 -12.14
N ASP A 88 -0.29 -1.39 -12.86
CA ASP A 88 -1.07 -2.47 -12.25
C ASP A 88 -0.20 -3.59 -11.68
N THR A 89 0.92 -3.90 -12.35
CA THR A 89 1.81 -5.01 -11.97
C THR A 89 2.91 -4.61 -10.98
N TYR A 90 3.20 -3.31 -10.87
CA TYR A 90 4.25 -2.83 -9.98
C TYR A 90 3.83 -2.87 -8.51
N ASP A 91 4.52 -3.66 -7.70
CA ASP A 91 4.37 -3.66 -6.24
C ASP A 91 5.53 -2.91 -5.60
N GLN A 92 5.24 -1.72 -5.06
CA GLN A 92 6.22 -0.85 -4.41
C GLN A 92 6.86 -1.51 -3.18
N ILE A 93 6.13 -2.38 -2.48
CA ILE A 93 6.65 -3.09 -1.30
C ILE A 93 7.63 -4.18 -1.72
N LEU A 94 7.31 -4.92 -2.78
CA LEU A 94 8.21 -5.94 -3.34
C LEU A 94 9.47 -5.31 -3.92
N ALA A 95 9.35 -4.15 -4.57
CA ALA A 95 10.49 -3.41 -5.11
C ALA A 95 11.54 -3.05 -4.05
N THR A 96 11.16 -2.90 -2.78
CA THR A 96 12.13 -2.63 -1.69
C THR A 96 13.01 -3.81 -1.34
N LYS A 97 12.61 -5.03 -1.72
CA LYS A 97 13.36 -6.26 -1.48
C LYS A 97 14.33 -6.56 -2.62
N ASP A 98 14.14 -5.93 -3.77
CA ASP A 98 14.98 -6.09 -4.95
C ASP A 98 16.06 -5.03 -4.97
N SER A 99 17.32 -5.45 -4.97
CA SER A 99 18.49 -4.56 -4.99
C SER A 99 18.60 -3.72 -6.27
N SER A 100 18.00 -4.17 -7.37
CA SER A 100 17.97 -3.42 -8.64
C SER A 100 16.96 -2.28 -8.64
N LEU A 101 15.87 -2.43 -7.88
CA LEU A 101 14.75 -1.49 -7.80
C LEU A 101 14.78 -0.62 -6.54
N SER A 102 15.71 -0.89 -5.63
CA SER A 102 15.83 -0.16 -4.36
C SER A 102 17.24 0.37 -4.14
N THR A 103 17.34 1.35 -3.27
CA THR A 103 18.62 1.92 -2.81
C THR A 103 18.66 1.82 -1.28
N GLN A 104 19.77 1.33 -0.74
CA GLN A 104 19.99 1.26 0.70
C GLN A 104 20.05 2.69 1.28
N VAL A 105 19.31 2.90 2.35
CA VAL A 105 19.32 4.16 3.09
C VAL A 105 20.47 4.10 4.10
N PRO A 106 21.38 5.10 4.11
CA PRO A 106 22.43 5.18 5.12
C PRO A 106 21.84 5.20 6.53
N GLN A 107 22.46 4.47 7.45
CA GLN A 107 21.93 4.25 8.80
C GLN A 107 21.76 5.56 9.60
N ASP A 108 22.61 6.55 9.35
CA ASP A 108 22.55 7.90 9.95
C ASP A 108 21.36 8.73 9.45
N LYS A 109 20.78 8.38 8.31
CA LYS A 109 19.64 9.06 7.65
C LYS A 109 18.34 8.27 7.72
N ASP A 110 18.37 7.01 8.18
CA ASP A 110 17.21 6.13 8.22
C ASP A 110 16.40 6.31 9.50
N ILE A 111 15.80 7.48 9.66
CA ILE A 111 14.93 7.80 10.81
C ILE A 111 13.70 6.89 10.87
N ALA A 112 13.21 6.46 9.70
CA ALA A 112 12.02 5.62 9.59
C ALA A 112 12.31 4.11 9.70
N ILE A 113 13.59 3.72 9.86
CA ILE A 113 14.08 2.33 10.00
C ILE A 113 13.56 1.44 8.87
N ILE A 114 13.62 1.95 7.64
CA ILE A 114 13.13 1.25 6.45
C ILE A 114 14.21 0.43 5.72
N LYS A 115 15.47 0.66 6.03
CA LYS A 115 16.69 0.03 5.47
C LYS A 115 16.90 0.27 3.97
N ASN A 116 15.92 -0.08 3.15
CA ASN A 116 15.94 0.11 1.70
C ASN A 116 14.77 0.99 1.27
N ARG A 117 15.03 1.91 0.35
CA ARG A 117 14.02 2.76 -0.27
C ARG A 117 13.93 2.40 -1.74
N GLU A 118 12.73 2.21 -2.23
CA GLU A 118 12.45 2.03 -3.65
C GLU A 118 12.95 3.22 -4.48
N ASN A 119 13.44 2.97 -5.68
CA ASN A 119 13.90 4.02 -6.60
C ASN A 119 12.73 4.73 -7.28
N VAL A 120 11.59 4.04 -7.40
CA VAL A 120 10.38 4.52 -8.05
C VAL A 120 9.18 4.24 -7.16
N GLY A 121 8.35 5.24 -6.96
CA GLY A 121 7.12 5.14 -6.20
C GLY A 121 5.89 5.45 -7.04
N ARG A 122 4.70 5.05 -6.56
CA ARG A 122 3.42 5.49 -7.13
C ARG A 122 3.03 6.83 -6.54
N VAL A 123 2.44 7.68 -7.36
CA VAL A 123 1.85 8.95 -6.97
C VAL A 123 0.43 9.01 -7.51
N TYR A 124 -0.51 9.40 -6.67
CA TYR A 124 -1.89 9.63 -7.06
C TYR A 124 -2.12 11.13 -7.14
N ILE A 125 -2.58 11.58 -8.31
CA ILE A 125 -2.72 12.99 -8.65
C ILE A 125 -4.20 13.33 -8.65
N VAL A 126 -4.57 14.32 -7.87
CA VAL A 126 -5.91 14.92 -7.87
C VAL A 126 -5.84 16.23 -8.62
N ARG A 127 -6.68 16.37 -9.67
CA ARG A 127 -6.81 17.62 -10.43
C ARG A 127 -8.08 18.36 -10.02
N ASP A 128 -8.04 19.65 -10.16
CA ASP A 128 -9.24 20.48 -10.03
C ASP A 128 -10.08 20.49 -11.32
N SER A 129 -11.19 21.22 -11.31
CA SER A 129 -12.08 21.39 -12.46
C SER A 129 -11.43 22.07 -13.68
N GLN A 130 -10.27 22.69 -13.49
CA GLN A 130 -9.47 23.34 -14.54
C GLN A 130 -8.35 22.46 -15.07
N GLY A 131 -8.22 21.21 -14.57
CA GLY A 131 -7.17 20.27 -14.93
C GLY A 131 -5.81 20.54 -14.27
N ILE A 132 -5.75 21.51 -13.34
CA ILE A 132 -4.52 21.83 -12.61
C ILE A 132 -4.36 20.84 -11.44
N ILE A 133 -3.12 20.48 -11.12
CA ILE A 133 -2.80 19.59 -9.99
C ILE A 133 -3.17 20.31 -8.69
N SER A 134 -4.19 19.82 -8.01
CA SER A 134 -4.67 20.34 -6.73
C SER A 134 -3.95 19.67 -5.56
N LYS A 135 -3.81 18.33 -5.60
CA LYS A 135 -3.18 17.55 -4.55
C LYS A 135 -2.38 16.40 -5.13
N LEU A 136 -1.33 16.01 -4.41
CA LEU A 136 -0.55 14.80 -4.64
C LEU A 136 -0.71 13.90 -3.42
N ILE A 137 -1.07 12.63 -3.64
CA ILE A 137 -1.17 11.63 -2.59
C ILE A 137 0.00 10.67 -2.77
N LEU A 138 0.81 10.56 -1.73
CA LEU A 138 2.04 9.77 -1.72
C LEU A 138 1.91 8.64 -0.70
N PRO A 139 2.29 7.41 -1.05
CA PRO A 139 2.44 6.35 -0.07
C PRO A 139 3.63 6.65 0.84
N ILE A 140 3.45 6.43 2.12
CA ILE A 140 4.48 6.56 3.15
C ILE A 140 4.58 5.26 3.92
N ARG A 141 5.77 4.99 4.46
CA ARG A 141 6.01 3.85 5.33
C ARG A 141 7.08 4.15 6.36
N GLY A 142 7.03 3.45 7.47
CA GLY A 142 8.01 3.54 8.53
C GLY A 142 7.88 2.36 9.48
N PHE A 143 8.92 2.08 10.24
CA PHE A 143 8.90 1.01 11.22
C PHE A 143 8.24 1.50 12.51
N GLY A 144 7.16 0.81 12.90
CA GLY A 144 6.46 1.06 14.15
C GLY A 144 6.78 0.02 15.22
N LEU A 145 6.06 0.06 16.34
CA LEU A 145 6.30 -0.82 17.48
C LEU A 145 6.17 -2.32 17.15
N TRP A 146 5.22 -2.69 16.29
CA TRP A 146 4.89 -4.09 15.95
C TRP A 146 5.29 -4.50 14.53
N GLY A 147 5.89 -3.60 13.76
CA GLY A 147 6.31 -3.87 12.39
C GLY A 147 6.21 -2.65 11.49
N THR A 148 6.40 -2.85 10.19
CA THR A 148 6.31 -1.76 9.22
C THR A 148 4.86 -1.29 9.05
N MET A 149 4.63 0.00 9.28
CA MET A 149 3.37 0.67 9.03
C MET A 149 3.37 1.30 7.63
N TYR A 150 2.22 1.25 6.98
CA TYR A 150 1.98 1.83 5.67
C TYR A 150 0.83 2.82 5.75
N GLY A 151 0.97 3.95 5.08
CA GLY A 151 -0.04 4.99 5.06
C GLY A 151 0.03 5.84 3.80
N TYR A 152 -0.81 6.86 3.74
CA TYR A 152 -0.84 7.82 2.64
C TYR A 152 -0.85 9.23 3.19
N ILE A 153 -0.09 10.12 2.58
CA ILE A 153 -0.07 11.54 2.88
C ILE A 153 -0.51 12.31 1.64
N SER A 154 -1.40 13.27 1.84
CA SER A 154 -1.78 14.20 0.78
C SER A 154 -1.09 15.54 0.98
N VAL A 155 -0.46 16.02 -0.08
CA VAL A 155 0.20 17.31 -0.14
C VAL A 155 -0.60 18.20 -1.09
N SER A 156 -1.13 19.32 -0.60
CA SER A 156 -1.85 20.30 -1.41
C SER A 156 -0.87 21.25 -2.06
N TYR A 157 -1.02 21.44 -3.37
CA TYR A 157 -0.17 22.36 -4.13
C TYR A 157 -0.46 23.83 -3.78
N THR A 158 -1.70 24.15 -3.41
CA THR A 158 -2.11 25.51 -3.08
C THR A 158 -1.54 26.04 -1.76
N HIS A 159 -1.10 25.15 -0.87
CA HIS A 159 -0.50 25.53 0.43
C HIS A 159 1.03 25.54 0.41
N LEU A 160 1.67 25.16 -0.69
CA LEU A 160 3.14 25.17 -0.86
C LEU A 160 3.68 26.54 -1.34
N THR A 161 2.83 27.48 -1.71
CA THR A 161 3.27 28.84 -1.92
C THR A 161 3.55 29.48 -0.56
N LEU A 162 4.81 29.41 -0.14
CA LEU A 162 5.31 30.28 0.93
C LEU A 162 4.98 31.72 0.55
N PRO A 163 4.40 32.51 1.46
CA PRO A 163 4.23 33.93 1.20
C PRO A 163 5.64 34.51 0.97
N THR A 164 5.92 34.87 -0.26
CA THR A 164 7.11 35.66 -0.58
C THR A 164 6.97 36.96 0.20
N ARG A 165 7.70 37.06 1.30
CA ARG A 165 7.82 38.27 2.07
C ARG A 165 8.49 39.29 1.14
N SER A 166 7.69 40.12 0.49
CA SER A 166 8.18 41.31 -0.17
C SER A 166 8.76 42.24 0.91
N THR A 167 10.04 42.25 1.04
CA THR A 167 10.77 43.31 1.74
C THR A 167 10.71 44.52 0.86
N VAL A 168 9.95 45.52 1.29
CA VAL A 168 10.07 46.91 0.83
C VAL A 168 11.31 47.49 1.43
#